data_c3cd84f84c51a940064c5ece5737b248
#
_entry.id   c3cd84f84c51a940064c5ece5737b248
#
_cell.length_a   1.000
_cell.length_b   1.000
_cell.length_c   1.000
_cell.angle_alpha   90.00
_cell.angle_beta   90.00
_cell.angle_gamma   90.00
#
_symmetry.space_group_name_H-M   'P 1'
#
loop_
_entity.id
_entity.type
_entity.pdbx_description
1 polymer ?
#
loop_
_entity_poly.entity_id
_entity_poly.type
_entity_poly.pdbx_seq_one_letter_code
_entity_poly.pdbx_strand_id
1 'polypeptide(L)'
;RDLRMSRGLGDVYKRQQPAPRIDLSPQTLADYNYLMNQFFIVDSQTTTNADQLNAAELLGEDLTIQKDAAKPQILLYHTHSQEAFADSKEGEVEDTIIGVGNYLTELLTKNYGYQVIHVTEAFDMESGELDRSAAYDYAGTYLETILEENPSIEVVIDLHRDGVPENRHLVTEINGKSTAQIMFYNGLSYTIARGSLDYLPNPYIQDNLAFSFQMEYQAAQYYPDFYRGIYLAGYRYNLHLRPRSVLVEAGAQTNTCLLYTSPSPRDMR
;
A
#
# COMPACT_ATOMS: atom_id res chain seq x y z
N ARG A 1 44.31 -24.51 18.03
CA ARG A 1 44.07 -23.99 16.65
C ARG A 1 42.63 -23.48 16.61
N ASP A 2 42.55 -22.22 16.38
CA ASP A 2 41.45 -21.29 16.51
C ASP A 2 40.14 -21.72 15.87
N LEU A 3 39.12 -21.84 16.70
CA LEU A 3 37.69 -21.75 16.34
C LEU A 3 37.18 -20.35 16.77
N ARG A 4 37.65 -19.34 16.05
CA ARG A 4 37.08 -17.98 16.11
C ARG A 4 36.40 -17.67 14.78
N MET A 5 35.22 -18.23 14.56
CA MET A 5 34.28 -17.72 13.55
C MET A 5 32.89 -18.28 13.84
N SER A 6 32.11 -17.58 14.62
CA SER A 6 30.65 -17.45 14.56
C SER A 6 30.09 -16.67 15.77
N ARG A 7 30.65 -15.50 16.04
CA ARG A 7 30.02 -14.50 16.94
C ARG A 7 29.85 -13.23 16.13
N GLY A 8 28.84 -13.16 15.31
CA GLY A 8 28.60 -11.96 14.53
C GLY A 8 27.25 -11.86 13.85
N LEU A 9 26.53 -12.96 13.68
CA LEU A 9 25.22 -12.95 13.01
C LEU A 9 24.02 -13.15 13.94
N GLY A 10 24.25 -13.54 15.19
CA GLY A 10 23.20 -13.78 16.19
C GLY A 10 22.79 -12.54 17.00
N ASP A 11 23.63 -11.52 17.11
CA ASP A 11 23.38 -10.37 17.98
C ASP A 11 22.76 -9.16 17.26
N VAL A 12 22.70 -9.16 15.92
CA VAL A 12 22.08 -8.08 15.15
C VAL A 12 20.55 -8.18 15.14
N TYR A 13 20.00 -9.37 15.41
CA TYR A 13 18.55 -9.61 15.42
C TYR A 13 17.90 -9.54 16.80
N LYS A 14 18.62 -9.17 17.85
CA LYS A 14 18.07 -8.89 19.18
C LYS A 14 17.81 -7.38 19.42
N ARG A 15 17.43 -6.63 18.39
CA ARG A 15 16.68 -5.39 18.66
C ARG A 15 15.33 -5.84 19.18
N GLN A 16 14.96 -5.37 20.40
CA GLN A 16 13.62 -5.59 20.90
C GLN A 16 12.64 -5.10 19.84
N GLN A 17 11.93 -6.05 19.22
CA GLN A 17 10.82 -5.68 18.34
C GLN A 17 9.83 -4.88 19.20
N PRO A 18 9.34 -3.73 18.72
CA PRO A 18 8.32 -3.01 19.45
C PRO A 18 7.14 -3.94 19.69
N ALA A 19 6.65 -3.98 20.91
CA ALA A 19 5.44 -4.74 21.22
C ALA A 19 4.24 -4.08 20.53
N PRO A 20 3.28 -4.85 20.03
CA PRO A 20 2.03 -4.32 19.51
C PRO A 20 1.38 -3.39 20.55
N ARG A 21 0.83 -2.26 20.11
CA ARG A 21 0.10 -1.32 20.98
C ARG A 21 -1.36 -1.71 21.21
N ILE A 22 -1.83 -2.68 20.43
CA ILE A 22 -3.20 -3.19 20.45
C ILE A 22 -3.19 -4.70 20.68
N ASP A 23 -4.29 -5.24 21.16
CA ASP A 23 -4.43 -6.69 21.34
C ASP A 23 -4.73 -7.36 20.00
N LEU A 24 -3.78 -8.15 19.50
CA LEU A 24 -3.86 -8.91 18.26
C LEU A 24 -4.32 -10.36 18.46
N SER A 25 -4.80 -10.72 19.66
CA SER A 25 -5.29 -12.07 19.90
C SER A 25 -6.51 -12.39 19.03
N PRO A 26 -6.66 -13.64 18.56
CA PRO A 26 -7.81 -14.04 17.74
C PRO A 26 -9.16 -13.78 18.42
N GLN A 27 -9.22 -13.91 19.75
CA GLN A 27 -10.43 -13.69 20.53
C GLN A 27 -10.86 -12.22 20.49
N THR A 28 -9.91 -11.30 20.62
CA THR A 28 -10.17 -9.85 20.59
C THR A 28 -10.49 -9.38 19.18
N LEU A 29 -9.76 -9.89 18.18
CA LEU A 29 -10.01 -9.55 16.76
C LEU A 29 -11.33 -10.12 16.22
N ALA A 30 -11.93 -11.12 16.89
CA ALA A 30 -13.26 -11.64 16.55
C ALA A 30 -14.40 -10.66 16.90
N ASP A 31 -14.15 -9.66 17.76
CA ASP A 31 -15.11 -8.58 18.00
C ASP A 31 -15.06 -7.57 16.85
N TYR A 32 -16.16 -7.50 16.10
CA TYR A 32 -16.29 -6.61 14.94
C TYR A 32 -16.05 -5.13 15.26
N ASN A 33 -16.55 -4.66 16.40
CA ASN A 33 -16.38 -3.25 16.78
C ASN A 33 -14.93 -2.94 17.13
N TYR A 34 -14.26 -3.88 17.81
CA TYR A 34 -12.84 -3.76 18.11
C TYR A 34 -12.03 -3.73 16.79
N LEU A 35 -12.25 -4.70 15.90
CA LEU A 35 -11.59 -4.79 14.60
C LEU A 35 -11.75 -3.50 13.79
N MET A 36 -12.99 -3.02 13.69
CA MET A 36 -13.32 -1.77 13.01
C MET A 36 -12.56 -0.58 13.59
N ASN A 37 -12.59 -0.41 14.90
CA ASN A 37 -11.99 0.75 15.55
C ASN A 37 -10.46 0.76 15.49
N GLN A 38 -9.82 -0.42 15.38
CA GLN A 38 -8.37 -0.51 15.38
C GLN A 38 -7.77 -0.46 13.97
N PHE A 39 -8.48 -0.96 12.95
CA PHE A 39 -7.89 -1.16 11.64
C PHE A 39 -8.58 -0.41 10.50
N PHE A 40 -9.85 -0.02 10.63
CA PHE A 40 -10.62 0.49 9.52
C PHE A 40 -11.13 1.91 9.71
N ILE A 41 -11.16 2.65 8.63
CA ILE A 41 -11.78 3.98 8.51
C ILE A 41 -12.82 3.88 7.40
N VAL A 42 -14.09 4.05 7.74
CA VAL A 42 -15.17 3.93 6.75
C VAL A 42 -15.57 5.32 6.26
N ASP A 43 -15.51 5.51 4.94
CA ASP A 43 -16.03 6.73 4.31
C ASP A 43 -17.52 6.92 4.60
N SER A 44 -17.93 8.14 4.83
CA SER A 44 -19.33 8.50 5.17
C SER A 44 -20.35 8.12 4.09
N GLN A 45 -19.91 7.87 2.85
CA GLN A 45 -20.77 7.50 1.73
C GLN A 45 -20.95 5.98 1.58
N THR A 46 -20.22 5.16 2.34
CA THR A 46 -20.30 3.70 2.26
C THR A 46 -20.53 3.08 3.63
N THR A 47 -20.66 1.78 3.68
CA THR A 47 -20.78 0.99 4.92
C THR A 47 -20.19 -0.39 4.73
N THR A 48 -19.93 -1.06 5.83
CA THR A 48 -19.43 -2.44 5.89
C THR A 48 -20.16 -3.19 7.01
N ASN A 49 -19.91 -4.50 7.12
CA ASN A 49 -20.54 -5.36 8.11
C ASN A 49 -19.60 -6.48 8.59
N ALA A 50 -20.03 -7.25 9.59
CA ALA A 50 -19.24 -8.30 10.21
C ALA A 50 -18.95 -9.50 9.29
N ASP A 51 -19.77 -9.74 8.27
CA ASP A 51 -19.51 -10.81 7.30
C ASP A 51 -18.38 -10.40 6.34
N GLN A 52 -18.30 -9.10 6.02
CA GLN A 52 -17.25 -8.57 5.15
C GLN A 52 -15.91 -8.40 5.88
N LEU A 53 -15.96 -8.02 7.15
CA LEU A 53 -14.77 -7.79 7.98
C LEU A 53 -14.68 -8.84 9.10
N ASN A 54 -14.32 -10.05 8.71
CA ASN A 54 -14.06 -11.17 9.61
C ASN A 54 -12.54 -11.40 9.69
N ALA A 55 -11.93 -11.07 10.83
CA ALA A 55 -10.47 -11.15 10.99
C ALA A 55 -9.92 -12.57 10.77
N ALA A 56 -10.65 -13.61 11.18
CA ALA A 56 -10.20 -14.99 11.01
C ALA A 56 -10.18 -15.40 9.53
N GLU A 57 -11.18 -15.00 8.76
CA GLU A 57 -11.25 -15.24 7.31
C GLU A 57 -10.18 -14.42 6.57
N LEU A 58 -10.07 -13.12 6.87
CA LEU A 58 -9.08 -12.23 6.24
C LEU A 58 -7.63 -12.69 6.51
N LEU A 59 -7.32 -13.18 7.72
CA LEU A 59 -6.00 -13.73 8.07
C LEU A 59 -5.79 -15.15 7.54
N GLY A 60 -6.85 -15.89 7.28
CA GLY A 60 -6.81 -17.27 6.79
C GLY A 60 -6.58 -17.39 5.28
N GLU A 61 -6.72 -16.30 4.53
CA GLU A 61 -6.52 -16.27 3.09
C GLU A 61 -5.05 -16.53 2.73
N ASP A 62 -4.80 -17.45 1.79
CA ASP A 62 -3.44 -17.70 1.28
C ASP A 62 -3.07 -16.65 0.24
N LEU A 63 -2.25 -15.69 0.66
CA LEU A 63 -1.74 -14.60 -0.17
C LEU A 63 -0.30 -14.84 -0.64
N THR A 64 0.17 -16.08 -0.61
CA THR A 64 1.52 -16.44 -1.08
C THR A 64 1.70 -16.08 -2.56
N ILE A 65 2.79 -15.40 -2.86
CA ILE A 65 3.19 -15.03 -4.22
C ILE A 65 4.32 -15.93 -4.67
N GLN A 66 4.19 -16.51 -5.86
CA GLN A 66 5.24 -17.34 -6.44
C GLN A 66 6.28 -16.46 -7.14
N LYS A 67 7.52 -16.49 -6.63
CA LYS A 67 8.63 -15.75 -7.26
C LYS A 67 9.10 -16.46 -8.52
N ASP A 68 9.17 -15.72 -9.61
CA ASP A 68 9.76 -16.15 -10.88
C ASP A 68 10.68 -15.02 -11.39
N ALA A 69 11.96 -15.31 -11.52
CA ALA A 69 12.93 -14.32 -11.98
C ALA A 69 12.76 -13.94 -13.47
N ALA A 70 11.99 -14.73 -14.22
CA ALA A 70 11.76 -14.51 -15.66
C ALA A 70 10.46 -13.78 -15.98
N LYS A 71 9.56 -13.59 -14.99
CA LYS A 71 8.23 -13.04 -15.21
C LYS A 71 7.87 -12.02 -14.11
N PRO A 72 7.11 -10.96 -14.43
CA PRO A 72 6.66 -10.00 -13.41
C PRO A 72 5.58 -10.60 -12.51
N GLN A 73 5.68 -10.32 -11.20
CA GLN A 73 4.67 -10.67 -10.19
C GLN A 73 3.90 -9.45 -9.69
N ILE A 74 4.49 -8.27 -9.81
CA ILE A 74 3.94 -7.04 -9.24
C ILE A 74 3.83 -5.98 -10.34
N LEU A 75 2.68 -5.32 -10.40
CA LEU A 75 2.44 -4.12 -11.18
C LEU A 75 2.32 -2.95 -10.22
N LEU A 76 3.15 -1.95 -10.39
CA LEU A 76 3.14 -0.69 -9.65
C LEU A 76 2.80 0.44 -10.62
N TYR A 77 1.88 1.31 -10.25
CA TYR A 77 1.48 2.45 -11.06
C TYR A 77 0.98 3.61 -10.19
N HIS A 78 0.62 4.72 -10.81
CA HIS A 78 0.15 5.93 -10.15
C HIS A 78 -1.03 6.51 -10.94
N THR A 79 -2.26 6.37 -10.45
CA THR A 79 -3.41 7.04 -11.07
C THR A 79 -3.22 8.56 -11.08
N HIS A 80 -2.57 9.10 -10.03
CA HIS A 80 -2.21 10.50 -9.91
C HIS A 80 -0.69 10.68 -9.93
N SER A 81 -0.10 10.67 -11.12
CA SER A 81 1.35 10.73 -11.32
C SER A 81 2.00 12.07 -10.93
N GLN A 82 1.20 13.16 -10.93
CA GLN A 82 1.67 14.52 -10.64
C GLN A 82 1.72 14.84 -9.13
N GLU A 83 1.61 13.85 -8.27
CA GLU A 83 1.66 14.04 -6.83
C GLU A 83 3.07 14.34 -6.34
N ALA A 84 3.24 15.57 -5.83
CA ALA A 84 4.49 16.10 -5.33
C ALA A 84 4.48 16.24 -3.81
N PHE A 85 5.67 16.46 -3.22
CA PHE A 85 5.91 16.66 -1.79
C PHE A 85 6.36 18.11 -1.52
N ALA A 86 6.52 18.48 -0.25
CA ALA A 86 6.83 19.84 0.16
C ALA A 86 8.18 20.36 -0.37
N ASP A 87 9.12 19.48 -0.67
CA ASP A 87 10.46 19.78 -1.17
C ASP A 87 10.68 19.37 -2.63
N SER A 88 9.64 18.89 -3.32
CA SER A 88 9.71 18.55 -4.75
C SER A 88 10.04 19.79 -5.58
N LYS A 89 10.93 19.63 -6.54
CA LYS A 89 11.31 20.67 -7.49
C LYS A 89 10.54 20.50 -8.79
N GLU A 90 10.15 21.61 -9.37
CA GLU A 90 9.45 21.60 -10.65
C GLU A 90 10.28 20.89 -11.73
N GLY A 91 9.68 19.92 -12.42
CA GLY A 91 10.33 19.13 -13.47
C GLY A 91 11.19 17.95 -12.97
N GLU A 92 11.44 17.83 -11.66
CA GLU A 92 12.21 16.71 -11.09
C GLU A 92 11.28 15.58 -10.68
N VAL A 93 11.07 14.63 -11.58
CA VAL A 93 10.16 13.48 -11.40
C VAL A 93 10.56 12.62 -10.20
N GLU A 94 11.86 12.47 -9.92
CA GLU A 94 12.39 11.71 -8.79
C GLU A 94 12.03 12.30 -7.42
N ASP A 95 11.63 13.57 -7.38
CA ASP A 95 11.18 14.24 -6.17
C ASP A 95 9.65 14.09 -5.95
N THR A 96 8.98 13.30 -6.77
CA THR A 96 7.52 13.06 -6.74
C THR A 96 7.18 11.63 -6.29
N ILE A 97 5.88 11.29 -6.33
CA ILE A 97 5.40 9.93 -6.06
C ILE A 97 6.03 8.88 -7.00
N ILE A 98 6.41 9.29 -8.22
CA ILE A 98 7.11 8.42 -9.17
C ILE A 98 8.48 8.00 -8.60
N GLY A 99 9.25 8.93 -8.01
CA GLY A 99 10.51 8.60 -7.35
C GLY A 99 10.35 7.65 -6.17
N VAL A 100 9.27 7.78 -5.40
CA VAL A 100 8.91 6.81 -4.36
C VAL A 100 8.63 5.43 -4.96
N GLY A 101 7.90 5.38 -6.10
CA GLY A 101 7.65 4.15 -6.86
C GLY A 101 8.94 3.52 -7.39
N ASN A 102 9.87 4.31 -7.91
CA ASN A 102 11.19 3.85 -8.35
C ASN A 102 11.95 3.18 -7.20
N TYR A 103 11.97 3.82 -6.04
CA TYR A 103 12.63 3.28 -4.85
C TYR A 103 11.96 1.99 -4.35
N LEU A 104 10.64 1.93 -4.29
CA LEU A 104 9.89 0.72 -3.93
C LEU A 104 10.18 -0.42 -4.90
N THR A 105 10.19 -0.14 -6.20
CA THR A 105 10.55 -1.10 -7.26
C THR A 105 11.95 -1.65 -7.05
N GLU A 106 12.92 -0.79 -6.75
CA GLU A 106 14.29 -1.19 -6.46
C GLU A 106 14.36 -2.13 -5.24
N LEU A 107 13.68 -1.78 -4.14
CA LEU A 107 13.61 -2.61 -2.94
C LEU A 107 12.99 -3.98 -3.22
N LEU A 108 11.85 -4.01 -3.87
CA LEU A 108 11.14 -5.26 -4.19
C LEU A 108 11.98 -6.17 -5.09
N THR A 109 12.69 -5.58 -6.05
CA THR A 109 13.52 -6.34 -7.00
C THR A 109 14.84 -6.79 -6.38
N LYS A 110 15.63 -5.84 -5.84
CA LYS A 110 16.99 -6.13 -5.38
C LYS A 110 17.04 -6.85 -4.04
N ASN A 111 16.13 -6.52 -3.11
CA ASN A 111 16.19 -7.06 -1.76
C ASN A 111 15.27 -8.26 -1.57
N TYR A 112 14.12 -8.25 -2.26
CA TYR A 112 13.12 -9.32 -2.08
C TYR A 112 13.01 -10.26 -3.27
N GLY A 113 13.62 -9.93 -4.43
CA GLY A 113 13.72 -10.81 -5.61
C GLY A 113 12.41 -10.94 -6.40
N TYR A 114 11.48 -10.00 -6.26
CA TYR A 114 10.31 -9.91 -7.14
C TYR A 114 10.65 -9.22 -8.45
N GLN A 115 9.96 -9.57 -9.52
CA GLN A 115 9.99 -8.83 -10.77
C GLN A 115 8.81 -7.86 -10.79
N VAL A 116 9.09 -6.58 -10.97
CA VAL A 116 8.11 -5.49 -10.91
C VAL A 116 8.03 -4.79 -12.26
N ILE A 117 6.82 -4.59 -12.78
CA ILE A 117 6.56 -3.60 -13.83
C ILE A 117 6.13 -2.32 -13.11
N HIS A 118 6.92 -1.26 -13.26
CA HIS A 118 6.58 0.08 -12.78
C HIS A 118 6.13 0.94 -13.94
N VAL A 119 4.85 1.30 -13.94
CA VAL A 119 4.22 2.17 -14.94
C VAL A 119 4.29 3.61 -14.46
N THR A 120 4.97 4.45 -15.24
CA THR A 120 5.16 5.89 -14.95
C THR A 120 4.38 6.79 -15.90
N GLU A 121 3.40 6.22 -16.61
CA GLU A 121 2.51 6.96 -17.51
C GLU A 121 1.67 7.98 -16.73
N ALA A 122 1.45 9.14 -17.31
CA ALA A 122 0.70 10.24 -16.70
C ALA A 122 -0.79 10.13 -17.03
N PHE A 123 -1.57 9.44 -16.21
CA PHE A 123 -3.02 9.25 -16.42
C PHE A 123 -3.85 10.47 -15.99
N ASP A 124 -3.30 11.36 -15.19
CA ASP A 124 -3.94 12.58 -14.70
C ASP A 124 -3.57 13.84 -15.49
N MET A 125 -2.98 13.67 -16.69
CA MET A 125 -2.63 14.75 -17.60
C MET A 125 -3.40 14.62 -18.91
N GLU A 126 -4.18 15.63 -19.30
CA GLU A 126 -4.86 15.70 -20.58
C GLU A 126 -4.39 16.93 -21.35
N SER A 127 -3.87 16.72 -22.58
CA SER A 127 -3.38 17.80 -23.44
C SER A 127 -2.35 18.74 -22.78
N GLY A 128 -1.60 18.24 -21.78
CA GLY A 128 -0.60 19.00 -21.04
C GLY A 128 -1.17 19.76 -19.81
N GLU A 129 -2.46 19.58 -19.49
CA GLU A 129 -3.10 20.14 -18.31
C GLU A 129 -3.49 19.02 -17.32
N LEU A 130 -3.49 19.35 -16.02
CA LEU A 130 -3.87 18.39 -14.98
C LEU A 130 -5.38 18.16 -15.01
N ASP A 131 -5.80 16.93 -15.31
CA ASP A 131 -7.19 16.47 -15.21
C ASP A 131 -7.26 15.13 -14.48
N ARG A 132 -7.80 15.15 -13.27
CA ARG A 132 -7.99 13.96 -12.44
C ARG A 132 -9.34 13.27 -12.64
N SER A 133 -10.26 13.87 -13.43
CA SER A 133 -11.64 13.41 -13.52
C SER A 133 -11.80 12.04 -14.19
N ALA A 134 -10.95 11.74 -15.16
CA ALA A 134 -10.95 10.49 -15.93
C ALA A 134 -9.70 9.61 -15.67
N ALA A 135 -8.83 10.02 -14.74
CA ALA A 135 -7.54 9.35 -14.52
C ALA A 135 -7.68 7.84 -14.23
N TYR A 136 -8.68 7.45 -13.43
CA TYR A 136 -8.95 6.03 -13.15
C TYR A 136 -9.39 5.25 -14.38
N ASP A 137 -10.17 5.83 -15.30
CA ASP A 137 -10.63 5.17 -16.52
C ASP A 137 -9.47 5.00 -17.50
N TYR A 138 -8.63 6.03 -17.66
CA TYR A 138 -7.42 5.95 -18.51
C TYR A 138 -6.42 4.93 -17.95
N ALA A 139 -6.13 4.97 -16.65
CA ALA A 139 -5.27 4.00 -16.01
C ALA A 139 -5.84 2.57 -16.17
N GLY A 140 -7.12 2.37 -15.85
CA GLY A 140 -7.76 1.06 -15.96
C GLY A 140 -7.59 0.42 -17.33
N THR A 141 -7.93 1.16 -18.39
CA THR A 141 -7.81 0.68 -19.79
C THR A 141 -6.36 0.35 -20.16
N TYR A 142 -5.41 1.18 -19.76
CA TYR A 142 -3.99 0.95 -20.02
C TYR A 142 -3.46 -0.30 -19.28
N LEU A 143 -3.82 -0.43 -18.01
CA LEU A 143 -3.36 -1.53 -17.16
C LEU A 143 -3.96 -2.88 -17.56
N GLU A 144 -5.19 -2.92 -18.05
CA GLU A 144 -5.81 -4.14 -18.58
C GLU A 144 -4.93 -4.77 -19.67
N THR A 145 -4.39 -3.97 -20.61
CA THR A 145 -3.48 -4.45 -21.65
C THR A 145 -2.21 -5.07 -21.06
N ILE A 146 -1.58 -4.40 -20.08
CA ILE A 146 -0.38 -4.93 -19.42
C ILE A 146 -0.68 -6.24 -18.71
N LEU A 147 -1.82 -6.34 -18.02
CA LEU A 147 -2.23 -7.53 -17.29
C LEU A 147 -2.59 -8.70 -18.20
N GLU A 148 -3.12 -8.45 -19.40
CA GLU A 148 -3.36 -9.47 -20.44
C GLU A 148 -2.05 -10.02 -20.98
N GLU A 149 -1.07 -9.15 -21.25
CA GLU A 149 0.26 -9.52 -21.72
C GLU A 149 1.11 -10.22 -20.65
N ASN A 150 0.85 -9.95 -19.36
CA ASN A 150 1.61 -10.45 -18.22
C ASN A 150 0.71 -11.18 -17.21
N PRO A 151 0.17 -12.35 -17.52
CA PRO A 151 -0.74 -13.09 -16.64
C PRO A 151 -0.08 -13.58 -15.34
N SER A 152 1.24 -13.50 -15.21
CA SER A 152 2.00 -13.81 -14.00
C SER A 152 1.91 -12.73 -12.91
N ILE A 153 1.37 -11.55 -13.24
CA ILE A 153 1.16 -10.48 -12.27
C ILE A 153 0.05 -10.87 -11.30
N GLU A 154 0.40 -10.97 -10.03
CA GLU A 154 -0.49 -11.37 -8.94
C GLU A 154 -0.85 -10.20 -8.02
N VAL A 155 -0.06 -9.13 -7.99
CA VAL A 155 -0.24 -7.95 -7.14
C VAL A 155 -0.29 -6.69 -7.99
N VAL A 156 -1.25 -5.81 -7.69
CA VAL A 156 -1.39 -4.50 -8.34
C VAL A 156 -1.40 -3.41 -7.26
N ILE A 157 -0.48 -2.47 -7.37
CA ILE A 157 -0.32 -1.38 -6.39
C ILE A 157 -0.52 -0.04 -7.10
N ASP A 158 -1.53 0.71 -6.68
CA ASP A 158 -1.71 2.12 -7.02
C ASP A 158 -1.07 2.97 -5.92
N LEU A 159 0.08 3.55 -6.19
CA LEU A 159 0.85 4.27 -5.18
C LEU A 159 0.61 5.77 -5.27
N HIS A 160 0.14 6.34 -4.17
CA HIS A 160 -0.22 7.73 -3.98
C HIS A 160 0.47 8.33 -2.74
N ARG A 161 0.31 9.63 -2.59
CA ARG A 161 0.47 10.34 -1.32
C ARG A 161 -0.87 11.01 -0.97
N ASP A 162 -1.18 11.08 0.32
CA ASP A 162 -2.44 11.64 0.81
C ASP A 162 -2.47 13.19 0.69
N GLY A 163 -3.65 13.77 0.69
CA GLY A 163 -3.92 15.19 0.80
C GLY A 163 -4.40 15.57 2.19
N VAL A 164 -3.61 16.34 2.94
CA VAL A 164 -3.95 16.76 4.31
C VAL A 164 -3.84 18.30 4.47
N PRO A 165 -4.43 18.88 5.52
CA PRO A 165 -4.19 20.29 5.85
C PRO A 165 -2.70 20.60 6.00
N GLU A 166 -2.26 21.78 5.57
CA GLU A 166 -0.86 22.21 5.51
C GLU A 166 -0.08 22.09 6.84
N ASN A 167 -0.78 22.17 7.95
CA ASN A 167 -0.18 22.04 9.30
C ASN A 167 -0.11 20.59 9.80
N ARG A 168 -0.49 19.60 9.00
CA ARG A 168 -0.44 18.18 9.35
C ARG A 168 0.68 17.49 8.59
N HIS A 169 1.54 16.81 9.33
CA HIS A 169 2.61 15.97 8.77
C HIS A 169 2.37 14.52 9.15
N LEU A 170 2.40 13.62 8.17
CA LEU A 170 2.19 12.18 8.37
C LEU A 170 3.53 11.49 8.54
N VAL A 171 4.15 11.73 9.69
CA VAL A 171 5.50 11.24 10.03
C VAL A 171 5.47 10.51 11.37
N THR A 172 6.20 9.43 11.46
CA THR A 172 6.51 8.70 12.69
C THR A 172 7.99 8.42 12.79
N GLU A 173 8.44 7.82 13.88
CA GLU A 173 9.81 7.37 14.05
C GLU A 173 9.85 5.84 14.12
N ILE A 174 10.62 5.20 13.23
CA ILE A 174 10.86 3.77 13.24
C ILE A 174 12.36 3.53 13.36
N ASN A 175 12.77 2.84 14.41
CA ASN A 175 14.19 2.55 14.69
C ASN A 175 15.10 3.80 14.72
N GLY A 176 14.60 4.92 15.24
CA GLY A 176 15.32 6.19 15.32
C GLY A 176 15.35 6.97 14.00
N LYS A 177 14.51 6.62 13.03
CA LYS A 177 14.45 7.29 11.71
C LYS A 177 13.06 7.84 11.47
N SER A 178 12.99 9.08 11.02
CA SER A 178 11.75 9.69 10.54
C SER A 178 11.24 8.89 9.35
N THR A 179 9.98 8.50 9.38
CA THR A 179 9.36 7.62 8.40
C THR A 179 7.97 8.15 8.08
N ALA A 180 7.60 8.19 6.80
CA ALA A 180 6.25 8.53 6.39
C ALA A 180 5.26 7.43 6.84
N GLN A 181 4.12 7.86 7.39
CA GLN A 181 3.04 6.93 7.71
C GLN A 181 2.27 6.54 6.46
N ILE A 182 1.79 5.30 6.40
CA ILE A 182 1.01 4.77 5.28
C ILE A 182 -0.45 4.54 5.65
N MET A 183 -1.30 4.52 4.65
CA MET A 183 -2.70 4.08 4.72
C MET A 183 -3.00 3.20 3.52
N PHE A 184 -3.69 2.08 3.75
CA PHE A 184 -4.24 1.27 2.66
C PHE A 184 -5.66 1.74 2.34
N TYR A 185 -6.04 1.61 1.08
CA TYR A 185 -7.33 2.07 0.57
C TYR A 185 -8.01 0.95 -0.19
N ASN A 186 -9.26 0.63 0.18
CA ASN A 186 -10.06 -0.40 -0.47
C ASN A 186 -11.39 0.16 -0.96
N GLY A 187 -11.73 -0.17 -2.20
CA GLY A 187 -12.99 0.19 -2.82
C GLY A 187 -14.02 -0.92 -2.68
N LEU A 188 -15.18 -0.60 -2.13
CA LEU A 188 -16.24 -1.57 -1.84
C LEU A 188 -17.27 -1.72 -2.96
N SER A 189 -17.23 -0.88 -3.99
CA SER A 189 -18.26 -0.82 -5.06
C SER A 189 -19.69 -0.76 -4.51
N TYR A 190 -19.86 -0.05 -3.41
CA TYR A 190 -21.11 0.11 -2.68
C TYR A 190 -21.21 1.51 -2.08
N THR A 191 -22.34 2.18 -2.25
CA THR A 191 -22.64 3.44 -1.56
C THR A 191 -23.97 3.36 -0.83
N ILE A 192 -24.09 4.07 0.30
CA ILE A 192 -25.35 4.14 1.08
C ILE A 192 -26.50 4.67 0.21
N ALA A 193 -26.21 5.61 -0.69
CA ALA A 193 -27.22 6.24 -1.53
C ALA A 193 -27.75 5.34 -2.66
N ARG A 194 -26.94 4.40 -3.17
CA ARG A 194 -27.26 3.60 -4.37
C ARG A 194 -27.21 2.09 -4.12
N GLY A 195 -26.70 1.64 -2.99
CA GLY A 195 -26.42 0.23 -2.76
C GLY A 195 -25.18 -0.23 -3.57
N SER A 196 -25.21 -1.47 -4.04
CA SER A 196 -24.20 -2.03 -4.93
C SER A 196 -24.09 -1.22 -6.22
N LEU A 197 -22.85 -0.98 -6.68
CA LEU A 197 -22.58 -0.24 -7.91
C LEU A 197 -22.37 -1.22 -9.06
N ASP A 198 -23.45 -1.72 -9.64
CA ASP A 198 -23.43 -2.73 -10.71
C ASP A 198 -22.67 -2.27 -11.97
N TYR A 199 -22.54 -0.96 -12.18
CA TYR A 199 -21.76 -0.36 -13.26
C TYR A 199 -20.25 -0.27 -12.95
N LEU A 200 -19.85 -0.56 -11.71
CA LEU A 200 -18.46 -0.64 -11.24
C LEU A 200 -18.23 -1.97 -10.49
N PRO A 201 -18.39 -3.12 -11.15
CA PRO A 201 -18.24 -4.41 -10.47
C PRO A 201 -16.82 -4.59 -9.95
N ASN A 202 -16.70 -5.13 -8.74
CA ASN A 202 -15.42 -5.52 -8.16
C ASN A 202 -15.55 -6.94 -7.59
N PRO A 203 -15.10 -7.98 -8.32
CA PRO A 203 -15.19 -9.37 -7.87
C PRO A 203 -14.16 -9.71 -6.76
N TYR A 204 -13.17 -8.85 -6.52
CA TYR A 204 -12.04 -9.11 -5.65
C TYR A 204 -12.06 -8.33 -4.33
N ILE A 205 -13.24 -7.85 -3.89
CA ILE A 205 -13.36 -7.06 -2.65
C ILE A 205 -12.77 -7.82 -1.45
N GLN A 206 -13.13 -9.11 -1.27
CA GLN A 206 -12.64 -9.91 -0.14
C GLN A 206 -11.15 -10.20 -0.23
N ASP A 207 -10.64 -10.55 -1.41
CA ASP A 207 -9.20 -10.78 -1.64
C ASP A 207 -8.39 -9.51 -1.31
N ASN A 208 -8.86 -8.35 -1.77
CA ASN A 208 -8.20 -7.07 -1.54
C ASN A 208 -8.25 -6.64 -0.07
N LEU A 209 -9.39 -6.87 0.60
CA LEU A 209 -9.51 -6.64 2.04
C LEU A 209 -8.56 -7.55 2.84
N ALA A 210 -8.49 -8.83 2.49
CA ALA A 210 -7.54 -9.76 3.11
C ALA A 210 -6.09 -9.30 2.90
N PHE A 211 -5.75 -8.87 1.69
CA PHE A 211 -4.41 -8.37 1.37
C PHE A 211 -4.04 -7.14 2.19
N SER A 212 -4.90 -6.13 2.22
CA SER A 212 -4.68 -4.92 3.02
C SER A 212 -4.63 -5.24 4.52
N PHE A 213 -5.54 -6.09 5.00
CA PHE A 213 -5.61 -6.42 6.43
C PHE A 213 -4.40 -7.22 6.89
N GLN A 214 -3.92 -8.20 6.11
CA GLN A 214 -2.72 -8.95 6.48
C GLN A 214 -1.48 -8.06 6.52
N MET A 215 -1.32 -7.11 5.59
CA MET A 215 -0.22 -6.13 5.63
C MET A 215 -0.33 -5.23 6.87
N GLU A 216 -1.51 -4.71 7.16
CA GLU A 216 -1.75 -3.85 8.32
C GLU A 216 -1.55 -4.59 9.65
N TYR A 217 -2.00 -5.85 9.72
CA TYR A 217 -1.77 -6.72 10.86
C TYR A 217 -0.27 -6.92 11.14
N GLN A 218 0.53 -7.17 10.09
CA GLN A 218 1.99 -7.25 10.22
C GLN A 218 2.59 -5.91 10.67
N ALA A 219 2.11 -4.80 10.12
CA ALA A 219 2.54 -3.47 10.54
C ALA A 219 2.18 -3.22 12.02
N ALA A 220 0.97 -3.57 12.46
CA ALA A 220 0.56 -3.46 13.86
C ALA A 220 1.44 -4.30 14.81
N GLN A 221 1.90 -5.45 14.33
CA GLN A 221 2.75 -6.35 15.12
C GLN A 221 4.19 -5.84 15.24
N TYR A 222 4.77 -5.30 14.16
CA TYR A 222 6.20 -5.00 14.09
C TYR A 222 6.50 -3.50 14.02
N TYR A 223 5.56 -2.66 13.58
CA TYR A 223 5.73 -1.23 13.32
C TYR A 223 4.46 -0.45 13.73
N PRO A 224 4.07 -0.45 15.02
CA PRO A 224 2.74 -0.01 15.47
C PRO A 224 2.39 1.45 15.18
N ASP A 225 3.36 2.29 14.83
CA ASP A 225 3.16 3.70 14.48
C ASP A 225 3.23 3.98 12.98
N PHE A 226 3.52 2.97 12.18
CA PHE A 226 3.74 3.12 10.76
C PHE A 226 2.46 3.31 9.97
N TYR A 227 1.40 2.62 10.37
CA TYR A 227 0.13 2.60 9.65
C TYR A 227 -0.90 3.59 10.22
N ARG A 228 -1.83 4.00 9.38
CA ARG A 228 -2.94 4.92 9.74
C ARG A 228 -4.29 4.23 9.71
N GLY A 229 -4.38 3.03 9.20
CA GLY A 229 -5.59 2.26 9.01
C GLY A 229 -5.85 1.89 7.54
N ILE A 230 -6.93 1.13 7.33
CA ILE A 230 -7.45 0.74 6.04
C ILE A 230 -8.68 1.60 5.75
N TYR A 231 -8.60 2.48 4.75
CA TYR A 231 -9.71 3.32 4.34
C TYR A 231 -10.64 2.55 3.41
N LEU A 232 -11.92 2.48 3.76
CA LEU A 232 -12.97 1.82 2.99
C LEU A 232 -13.81 2.87 2.26
N ALA A 233 -13.79 2.85 0.94
CA ALA A 233 -14.47 3.81 0.10
C ALA A 233 -15.54 3.19 -0.79
N GLY A 234 -16.49 4.01 -1.26
CA GLY A 234 -17.65 3.53 -1.98
C GLY A 234 -17.40 3.09 -3.42
N TYR A 235 -16.38 3.63 -4.11
CA TYR A 235 -16.06 3.28 -5.50
C TYR A 235 -14.99 2.19 -5.57
N ARG A 236 -14.66 1.68 -6.79
CA ARG A 236 -13.76 0.53 -6.95
C ARG A 236 -12.27 0.87 -7.11
N TYR A 237 -11.92 2.10 -7.56
CA TYR A 237 -10.54 2.60 -7.70
C TYR A 237 -9.58 1.64 -8.41
N ASN A 238 -10.01 1.03 -9.51
CA ASN A 238 -9.28 0.00 -10.27
C ASN A 238 -8.87 -1.26 -9.48
N LEU A 239 -9.33 -1.42 -8.23
CA LEU A 239 -9.04 -2.59 -7.40
C LEU A 239 -9.79 -3.87 -7.85
N HIS A 240 -10.49 -3.81 -8.97
CA HIS A 240 -11.14 -4.94 -9.63
C HIS A 240 -10.24 -5.64 -10.65
N LEU A 241 -9.04 -5.10 -10.92
CA LEU A 241 -8.16 -5.61 -11.97
C LEU A 241 -7.54 -6.97 -11.61
N ARG A 242 -7.22 -7.19 -10.35
CA ARG A 242 -6.67 -8.45 -9.83
C ARG A 242 -7.06 -8.64 -8.36
N PRO A 243 -7.15 -9.90 -7.86
CA PRO A 243 -7.02 -10.14 -6.42
C PRO A 243 -5.66 -9.62 -5.96
N ARG A 244 -5.55 -9.16 -4.71
CA ARG A 244 -4.37 -8.47 -4.15
C ARG A 244 -4.05 -7.13 -4.83
N SER A 245 -5.10 -6.39 -5.21
CA SER A 245 -4.99 -4.98 -5.59
C SER A 245 -5.13 -4.10 -4.37
N VAL A 246 -4.31 -3.06 -4.27
CA VAL A 246 -4.36 -2.08 -3.18
C VAL A 246 -3.96 -0.70 -3.68
N LEU A 247 -4.65 0.34 -3.19
CA LEU A 247 -4.17 1.70 -3.28
C LEU A 247 -3.44 2.02 -1.97
N VAL A 248 -2.26 2.61 -2.06
CA VAL A 248 -1.41 2.94 -0.91
C VAL A 248 -1.18 4.43 -0.87
N GLU A 249 -1.60 5.07 0.20
CA GLU A 249 -1.24 6.45 0.52
C GLU A 249 0.04 6.48 1.34
N ALA A 250 1.13 6.92 0.74
CA ALA A 250 2.44 7.01 1.40
C ALA A 250 2.71 8.47 1.84
N GLY A 251 2.49 8.75 3.13
CA GLY A 251 2.60 10.10 3.68
C GLY A 251 1.61 11.09 3.06
N ALA A 252 2.02 12.35 2.91
CA ALA A 252 1.19 13.42 2.38
C ALA A 252 2.03 14.50 1.66
N GLN A 253 1.36 15.45 0.96
CA GLN A 253 2.02 16.58 0.28
C GLN A 253 2.88 17.44 1.22
N THR A 254 2.59 17.43 2.50
CA THR A 254 3.34 18.16 3.53
C THR A 254 4.62 17.46 4.00
N ASN A 255 4.82 16.21 3.59
CA ASN A 255 6.04 15.45 3.85
C ASN A 255 7.15 15.84 2.87
N THR A 256 8.41 15.58 3.23
CA THR A 256 9.53 15.72 2.31
C THR A 256 9.82 14.41 1.61
N CYS A 257 10.29 14.44 0.37
CA CYS A 257 10.68 13.27 -0.41
C CYS A 257 11.81 12.46 0.25
N LEU A 258 12.64 13.09 1.07
CA LEU A 258 13.72 12.43 1.83
C LEU A 258 13.22 11.35 2.81
N LEU A 259 11.96 11.42 3.27
CA LEU A 259 11.37 10.39 4.13
C LEU A 259 11.23 9.04 3.43
N TYR A 260 11.22 9.00 2.12
CA TYR A 260 11.04 7.79 1.31
C TYR A 260 12.37 7.23 0.78
N THR A 261 13.37 8.07 0.63
CA THR A 261 14.65 7.72 -0.01
C THR A 261 15.79 7.45 0.98
N SER A 262 15.59 7.68 2.27
CA SER A 262 16.62 7.49 3.31
C SER A 262 16.15 6.48 4.36
N PRO A 263 16.97 5.49 4.69
CA PRO A 263 18.24 5.08 4.10
C PRO A 263 18.18 3.74 3.40
N SER A 264 19.13 3.55 2.47
CA SER A 264 19.43 2.26 1.87
C SER A 264 19.51 1.12 2.92
N PRO A 265 19.06 -0.11 2.61
CA PRO A 265 19.26 -1.29 3.46
C PRO A 265 20.72 -1.53 3.86
N ARG A 266 21.69 -0.87 3.23
CA ARG A 266 23.10 -0.88 3.62
C ARG A 266 23.35 -0.19 4.97
N ASP A 267 22.49 0.75 5.36
CA ASP A 267 22.60 1.48 6.63
C ASP A 267 21.86 0.77 7.78
N MET A 268 21.17 -0.33 7.48
CA MET A 268 20.51 -1.21 8.46
C MET A 268 21.33 -2.44 8.82
N ARG A 269 22.64 -2.47 8.43
CA ARG A 269 23.57 -3.55 8.80
C ARG A 269 24.35 -3.26 10.05
#